data_78baaef89892563c50c7ec4335c776b2
#
_entry.id   78baaef89892563c50c7ec4335c776b2
#
_cell.length_a   1.000
_cell.length_b   1.000
_cell.length_c   1.000
_cell.angle_alpha   90.00
_cell.angle_beta   90.00
_cell.angle_gamma   90.00
#
_symmetry.space_group_name_H-M   'P 1'
#
loop_
_entity.id
_entity.type
_entity.pdbx_description
1 polymer ?
#
loop_
_entity_poly.entity_id
_entity_poly.type
_entity_poly.pdbx_seq_one_letter_code
_entity_poly.pdbx_strand_id
1 'polypeptide(L)'
;MKSVRFYGIRDTRVEDVDVPKILEKDDVIIKVKVAGICGSDISKYSKTGPHMVGEILGHEFSGEVAQVGKEVRSFKIGDRVAVCPAMPCFECDECKKGLYSRCNNVAIIGNKELGGCFAEYTKVKERNLIKIPDEISYETAAALEPVCIAGHGLFRSEAKVGDTVVVLGTGTIGLFSIQWAKIFGSTKIIAVDVFDEKLDLAKELGADICINAKEKNIVEEIKRLTDGDGADIVIE
;
A
#
# COMPACT_ATOMS: atom_id res chain seq x y z
N MET A 1 -23.42 -9.83 4.73
CA MET A 1 -22.44 -9.56 3.69
C MET A 1 -21.42 -10.68 3.62
N LYS A 2 -20.84 -10.93 2.45
CA LYS A 2 -19.74 -11.88 2.32
C LYS A 2 -18.43 -11.27 2.77
N SER A 3 -17.60 -12.07 3.45
CA SER A 3 -16.26 -11.69 3.87
C SER A 3 -15.30 -12.87 3.84
N VAL A 4 -14.01 -12.61 3.67
CA VAL A 4 -12.95 -13.61 3.84
C VAL A 4 -12.41 -13.47 5.25
N ARG A 5 -12.60 -14.48 6.07
CA ARG A 5 -12.15 -14.52 7.46
C ARG A 5 -10.93 -15.42 7.63
N PHE A 6 -9.97 -14.97 8.44
CA PHE A 6 -8.71 -15.67 8.70
C PHE A 6 -8.74 -16.32 10.06
N TYR A 7 -8.61 -17.66 10.09
CA TYR A 7 -8.69 -18.48 11.32
C TYR A 7 -7.32 -19.01 11.76
N GLY A 8 -6.37 -19.11 10.85
CA GLY A 8 -5.03 -19.62 11.11
C GLY A 8 -4.17 -19.63 9.85
N ILE A 9 -2.97 -20.17 9.96
CA ILE A 9 -2.07 -20.34 8.81
C ILE A 9 -2.76 -21.24 7.78
N ARG A 10 -2.92 -20.73 6.54
CA ARG A 10 -3.60 -21.38 5.42
C ARG A 10 -5.07 -21.75 5.69
N ASP A 11 -5.68 -21.14 6.70
CA ASP A 11 -7.10 -21.32 7.02
C ASP A 11 -7.85 -20.00 6.84
N THR A 12 -8.41 -19.83 5.64
CA THR A 12 -9.28 -18.71 5.29
C THR A 12 -10.63 -19.27 4.83
N ARG A 13 -11.70 -18.58 5.24
CA ARG A 13 -13.07 -19.05 4.94
C ARG A 13 -13.90 -17.89 4.43
N VAL A 14 -14.73 -18.15 3.42
CA VAL A 14 -15.74 -17.19 2.96
C VAL A 14 -17.00 -17.41 3.79
N GLU A 15 -17.40 -16.41 4.51
CA GLU A 15 -18.54 -16.48 5.44
C GLU A 15 -19.49 -15.29 5.26
N ASP A 16 -20.73 -15.50 5.63
CA ASP A 16 -21.71 -14.44 5.75
C ASP A 16 -21.61 -13.84 7.17
N VAL A 17 -21.36 -12.56 7.23
CA VAL A 17 -21.28 -11.78 8.47
C VAL A 17 -22.20 -10.56 8.41
N ASP A 18 -22.50 -9.96 9.55
CA ASP A 18 -23.29 -8.74 9.58
C ASP A 18 -22.58 -7.60 8.84
N VAL A 19 -23.35 -6.76 8.17
CA VAL A 19 -22.84 -5.50 7.61
C VAL A 19 -22.43 -4.59 8.76
N PRO A 20 -21.26 -3.95 8.71
CA PRO A 20 -20.83 -3.02 9.76
C PRO A 20 -21.84 -1.88 9.91
N LYS A 21 -21.98 -1.39 11.15
CA LYS A 21 -22.92 -0.30 11.49
C LYS A 21 -22.17 0.98 11.82
N ILE A 22 -22.77 2.12 11.54
CA ILE A 22 -22.34 3.42 12.06
C ILE A 22 -22.48 3.38 13.58
N LEU A 23 -21.38 3.47 14.30
CA LEU A 23 -21.34 3.51 15.76
C LEU A 23 -20.96 4.90 16.27
N GLU A 24 -20.07 5.56 15.56
CA GLU A 24 -19.63 6.91 15.87
C GLU A 24 -20.05 7.90 14.79
N LYS A 25 -20.04 9.17 15.15
CA LYS A 25 -20.64 10.21 14.32
C LYS A 25 -19.85 10.52 13.03
N ASP A 26 -18.54 10.19 13.03
CA ASP A 26 -17.60 10.35 11.91
C ASP A 26 -17.31 9.04 11.16
N ASP A 27 -18.04 7.95 11.50
CA ASP A 27 -17.95 6.68 10.78
C ASP A 27 -18.50 6.81 9.36
N VAL A 28 -17.86 6.12 8.43
CA VAL A 28 -18.34 5.94 7.05
C VAL A 28 -18.28 4.46 6.71
N ILE A 29 -19.33 3.93 6.09
CA ILE A 29 -19.33 2.57 5.54
C ILE A 29 -19.07 2.65 4.04
N ILE A 30 -18.05 1.90 3.60
CA ILE A 30 -17.65 1.81 2.21
C ILE A 30 -18.12 0.48 1.65
N LYS A 31 -18.79 0.50 0.50
CA LYS A 31 -18.98 -0.66 -0.36
C LYS A 31 -17.68 -0.87 -1.15
N VAL A 32 -16.95 -1.90 -0.81
CA VAL A 32 -15.66 -2.22 -1.45
C VAL A 32 -15.91 -2.61 -2.91
N LYS A 33 -15.17 -2.03 -3.83
CA LYS A 33 -15.22 -2.33 -5.27
C LYS A 33 -13.99 -3.12 -5.69
N VAL A 34 -12.82 -2.72 -5.22
CA VAL A 34 -11.53 -3.36 -5.51
C VAL A 34 -10.70 -3.39 -4.24
N ALA A 35 -10.06 -4.52 -3.99
CA ALA A 35 -9.12 -4.71 -2.89
C ALA A 35 -7.82 -5.32 -3.43
N GLY A 36 -6.69 -4.74 -3.05
CA GLY A 36 -5.35 -5.29 -3.26
C GLY A 36 -4.99 -6.32 -2.19
N ILE A 37 -4.02 -7.18 -2.51
CA ILE A 37 -3.45 -8.15 -1.58
C ILE A 37 -2.00 -7.74 -1.32
N CYS A 38 -1.73 -7.29 -0.10
CA CYS A 38 -0.39 -6.92 0.34
C CYS A 38 0.48 -8.15 0.63
N GLY A 39 1.80 -7.99 0.51
CA GLY A 39 2.74 -9.01 0.96
C GLY A 39 2.58 -9.37 2.45
N SER A 40 2.12 -8.44 3.28
CA SER A 40 1.80 -8.68 4.69
C SER A 40 0.60 -9.63 4.87
N ASP A 41 -0.41 -9.57 4.01
CA ASP A 41 -1.55 -10.50 4.01
C ASP A 41 -1.09 -11.90 3.64
N ILE A 42 -0.21 -12.00 2.63
CA ILE A 42 0.41 -13.28 2.22
C ILE A 42 1.24 -13.86 3.37
N SER A 43 1.99 -13.03 4.09
CA SER A 43 2.79 -13.45 5.25
C SER A 43 1.89 -13.97 6.38
N LYS A 44 0.80 -13.28 6.69
CA LYS A 44 -0.19 -13.75 7.67
C LYS A 44 -0.82 -15.07 7.25
N TYR A 45 -1.23 -15.17 5.99
CA TYR A 45 -1.80 -16.40 5.47
C TYR A 45 -0.84 -17.59 5.52
N SER A 46 0.44 -17.37 5.17
CA SER A 46 1.38 -18.50 4.94
C SER A 46 2.29 -18.82 6.12
N LYS A 47 2.55 -17.85 7.04
CA LYS A 47 3.62 -17.96 8.03
C LYS A 47 3.23 -17.61 9.46
N THR A 48 2.57 -16.45 9.67
CA THR A 48 2.39 -15.91 11.04
C THR A 48 0.99 -16.12 11.60
N GLY A 49 0.00 -16.36 10.74
CA GLY A 49 -1.41 -16.42 11.14
C GLY A 49 -2.01 -15.03 11.41
N PRO A 50 -3.31 -14.97 11.71
CA PRO A 50 -4.01 -13.74 12.06
C PRO A 50 -3.61 -13.25 13.48
N HIS A 51 -3.78 -11.96 13.73
CA HIS A 51 -3.64 -11.42 15.08
C HIS A 51 -4.79 -11.84 15.98
N MET A 52 -5.97 -12.02 15.41
CA MET A 52 -7.19 -12.46 16.09
C MET A 52 -7.93 -13.45 15.20
N VAL A 53 -8.36 -14.57 15.81
CA VAL A 53 -9.08 -15.63 15.09
C VAL A 53 -10.35 -15.06 14.47
N GLY A 54 -10.51 -15.27 13.15
CA GLY A 54 -11.64 -14.79 12.39
C GLY A 54 -11.57 -13.31 12.01
N GLU A 55 -10.41 -12.65 12.09
CA GLU A 55 -10.26 -11.28 11.59
C GLU A 55 -10.46 -11.21 10.07
N ILE A 56 -10.89 -10.05 9.59
CA ILE A 56 -10.99 -9.73 8.16
C ILE A 56 -9.79 -8.86 7.82
N LEU A 57 -8.91 -9.36 6.95
CA LEU A 57 -7.71 -8.64 6.50
C LEU A 57 -8.00 -7.72 5.32
N GLY A 58 -6.93 -7.12 4.77
CA GLY A 58 -6.96 -6.25 3.61
C GLY A 58 -7.02 -4.77 3.99
N HIS A 59 -6.12 -3.99 3.38
CA HIS A 59 -5.95 -2.56 3.69
C HIS A 59 -5.65 -1.70 2.46
N GLU A 60 -5.52 -2.30 1.29
CA GLU A 60 -5.31 -1.64 0.00
C GLU A 60 -6.64 -1.68 -0.76
N PHE A 61 -7.42 -0.60 -0.77
CA PHE A 61 -8.74 -0.67 -1.40
C PHE A 61 -9.35 0.65 -1.81
N SER A 62 -10.31 0.53 -2.70
CA SER A 62 -11.18 1.59 -3.15
C SER A 62 -12.63 1.14 -3.16
N GLY A 63 -13.54 2.08 -3.16
CA GLY A 63 -14.96 1.78 -3.17
C GLY A 63 -15.84 3.01 -3.24
N GLU A 64 -17.06 2.82 -2.82
CA GLU A 64 -18.12 3.82 -2.86
C GLU A 64 -18.72 4.00 -1.46
N VAL A 65 -18.94 5.25 -1.07
CA VAL A 65 -19.58 5.57 0.20
C VAL A 65 -21.02 5.01 0.21
N ALA A 66 -21.29 4.08 1.10
CA ALA A 66 -22.60 3.44 1.25
C ALA A 66 -23.45 4.05 2.37
N GLN A 67 -22.80 4.46 3.48
CA GLN A 67 -23.48 5.13 4.61
C GLN A 67 -22.53 6.13 5.25
N VAL A 68 -23.07 7.18 5.84
CA VAL A 68 -22.31 8.24 6.53
C VAL A 68 -22.88 8.50 7.92
N GLY A 69 -22.01 8.74 8.89
CA GLY A 69 -22.37 9.22 10.21
C GLY A 69 -22.82 10.69 10.19
N LYS A 70 -23.50 11.11 11.24
CA LYS A 70 -24.15 12.44 11.29
C LYS A 70 -23.22 13.65 11.31
N GLU A 71 -21.94 13.45 11.63
CA GLU A 71 -20.91 14.51 11.64
C GLU A 71 -20.00 14.49 10.40
N VAL A 72 -20.16 13.52 9.49
CA VAL A 72 -19.49 13.50 8.20
C VAL A 72 -19.91 14.70 7.36
N ARG A 73 -18.93 15.45 6.82
CA ARG A 73 -19.15 16.70 6.08
C ARG A 73 -18.61 16.69 4.66
N SER A 74 -17.49 15.99 4.45
CA SER A 74 -16.75 16.04 3.18
C SER A 74 -17.21 14.99 2.18
N PHE A 75 -18.00 14.01 2.64
CA PHE A 75 -18.43 12.88 1.82
C PHE A 75 -19.94 12.65 1.91
N LYS A 76 -20.50 12.13 0.83
CA LYS A 76 -21.92 11.72 0.73
C LYS A 76 -22.02 10.32 0.12
N ILE A 77 -23.18 9.69 0.30
CA ILE A 77 -23.48 8.39 -0.33
C ILE A 77 -23.31 8.50 -1.86
N GLY A 78 -22.62 7.51 -2.43
CA GLY A 78 -22.27 7.45 -3.84
C GLY A 78 -20.90 8.06 -4.19
N ASP A 79 -20.24 8.78 -3.28
CA ASP A 79 -18.90 9.29 -3.55
C ASP A 79 -17.91 8.14 -3.73
N ARG A 80 -17.05 8.25 -4.74
CA ARG A 80 -15.98 7.30 -5.06
C ARG A 80 -14.74 7.65 -4.23
N VAL A 81 -14.18 6.66 -3.56
CA VAL A 81 -13.10 6.88 -2.59
C VAL A 81 -12.01 5.81 -2.65
N ALA A 82 -10.77 6.24 -2.39
CA ALA A 82 -9.68 5.40 -1.92
C ALA A 82 -9.54 5.57 -0.39
N VAL A 83 -8.87 4.65 0.26
CA VAL A 83 -8.77 4.64 1.73
C VAL A 83 -7.32 4.61 2.17
N CYS A 84 -6.96 5.55 3.04
CA CYS A 84 -5.71 5.48 3.80
C CYS A 84 -5.92 4.59 5.02
N PRO A 85 -5.24 3.45 5.16
CA PRO A 85 -5.54 2.49 6.23
C PRO A 85 -5.01 2.90 7.61
N ALA A 86 -4.06 3.82 7.67
CA ALA A 86 -3.47 4.25 8.95
C ALA A 86 -4.41 5.19 9.71
N MET A 87 -4.62 4.88 10.99
CA MET A 87 -5.47 5.64 11.90
C MET A 87 -4.65 6.10 13.11
N PRO A 88 -3.89 7.21 12.99
CA PRO A 88 -3.19 7.79 14.14
C PRO A 88 -4.19 8.31 15.19
N CYS A 89 -3.77 8.34 16.45
CA CYS A 89 -4.66 8.77 17.56
C CYS A 89 -4.92 10.28 17.58
N PHE A 90 -4.09 11.10 16.96
CA PHE A 90 -4.11 12.57 16.95
C PHE A 90 -3.91 13.25 18.32
N GLU A 91 -3.67 12.49 19.39
CA GLU A 91 -3.58 13.01 20.77
C GLU A 91 -2.17 12.90 21.35
N CYS A 92 -1.37 11.90 20.94
CA CYS A 92 -0.02 11.72 21.44
C CYS A 92 0.94 12.81 20.94
N ASP A 93 2.09 12.96 21.59
CA ASP A 93 3.06 13.99 21.26
C ASP A 93 3.58 13.92 19.83
N GLU A 94 3.74 12.72 19.28
CA GLU A 94 4.16 12.54 17.89
C GLU A 94 3.07 13.03 16.92
N CYS A 95 1.81 12.72 17.20
CA CYS A 95 0.69 13.23 16.39
C CYS A 95 0.58 14.76 16.44
N LYS A 96 0.78 15.38 17.61
CA LYS A 96 0.78 16.84 17.76
C LYS A 96 1.89 17.53 16.97
N LYS A 97 2.99 16.82 16.71
CA LYS A 97 4.10 17.28 15.85
C LYS A 97 3.85 16.99 14.35
N GLY A 98 2.73 16.36 13.97
CA GLY A 98 2.45 15.92 12.60
C GLY A 98 3.17 14.64 12.18
N LEU A 99 3.85 13.96 13.09
CA LEU A 99 4.60 12.73 12.83
C LEU A 99 3.70 11.50 12.97
N TYR A 100 2.66 11.41 12.17
CA TYR A 100 1.61 10.39 12.28
C TYR A 100 2.12 8.96 12.15
N SER A 101 3.17 8.73 11.34
CA SER A 101 3.83 7.42 11.20
C SER A 101 4.53 6.95 12.49
N ARG A 102 4.77 7.86 13.46
CA ARG A 102 5.35 7.56 14.78
C ARG A 102 4.31 7.53 15.88
N CYS A 103 3.03 7.52 15.54
CA CYS A 103 1.97 7.48 16.54
C CYS A 103 2.11 6.23 17.42
N ASN A 104 2.13 6.41 18.75
CA ASN A 104 2.27 5.31 19.72
C ASN A 104 1.04 4.40 19.74
N ASN A 105 -0.12 4.90 19.28
CA ASN A 105 -1.41 4.22 19.28
C ASN A 105 -1.99 4.12 17.87
N VAL A 106 -1.14 3.97 16.85
CA VAL A 106 -1.64 3.82 15.49
C VAL A 106 -2.43 2.52 15.34
N ALA A 107 -3.64 2.63 14.82
CA ALA A 107 -4.42 1.48 14.37
C ALA A 107 -4.36 1.39 12.84
N ILE A 108 -4.49 0.18 12.31
CA ILE A 108 -4.47 -0.08 10.87
C ILE A 108 -5.75 -0.83 10.49
N ILE A 109 -6.48 -0.34 9.50
CA ILE A 109 -7.63 -1.04 8.92
C ILE A 109 -7.16 -2.41 8.41
N GLY A 110 -7.94 -3.46 8.69
CA GLY A 110 -7.54 -4.83 8.36
C GLY A 110 -6.64 -5.50 9.40
N ASN A 111 -6.50 -4.90 10.59
CA ASN A 111 -5.81 -5.50 11.72
C ASN A 111 -6.72 -5.56 12.95
N LYS A 112 -6.69 -6.68 13.66
CA LYS A 112 -7.44 -6.92 14.91
C LYS A 112 -8.95 -6.65 14.74
N GLU A 113 -9.51 -5.80 15.60
CA GLU A 113 -10.94 -5.47 15.64
C GLU A 113 -11.38 -4.52 14.52
N LEU A 114 -10.43 -3.87 13.85
CA LEU A 114 -10.72 -3.03 12.69
C LEU A 114 -10.83 -3.91 11.45
N GLY A 115 -12.04 -4.26 11.08
CA GLY A 115 -12.32 -5.06 9.90
C GLY A 115 -11.71 -4.47 8.62
N GLY A 116 -11.10 -5.33 7.80
CA GLY A 116 -10.44 -4.95 6.55
C GLY A 116 -11.36 -4.99 5.33
N CYS A 117 -10.74 -4.87 4.17
CA CYS A 117 -11.44 -4.76 2.90
C CYS A 117 -11.68 -6.11 2.19
N PHE A 118 -11.26 -7.25 2.76
CA PHE A 118 -11.63 -8.54 2.19
C PHE A 118 -13.08 -8.91 2.57
N ALA A 119 -13.99 -7.96 2.35
CA ALA A 119 -15.42 -8.03 2.58
C ALA A 119 -16.17 -7.11 1.61
N GLU A 120 -17.47 -7.32 1.45
CA GLU A 120 -18.29 -6.44 0.60
C GLU A 120 -18.41 -5.01 1.16
N TYR A 121 -18.36 -4.86 2.48
CA TYR A 121 -18.40 -3.56 3.15
C TYR A 121 -17.37 -3.50 4.28
N THR A 122 -16.78 -2.33 4.47
CA THR A 122 -15.91 -2.03 5.60
C THR A 122 -16.25 -0.67 6.20
N LYS A 123 -15.97 -0.51 7.49
CA LYS A 123 -16.18 0.73 8.23
C LYS A 123 -14.85 1.44 8.44
N VAL A 124 -14.83 2.73 8.13
CA VAL A 124 -13.67 3.61 8.26
C VAL A 124 -14.09 4.93 8.88
N LYS A 125 -13.13 5.79 9.22
CA LYS A 125 -13.40 7.18 9.60
C LYS A 125 -13.38 8.10 8.38
N GLU A 126 -14.16 9.19 8.40
CA GLU A 126 -14.15 10.22 7.35
C GLU A 126 -12.73 10.63 6.96
N ARG A 127 -11.86 10.85 7.94
CA ARG A 127 -10.46 11.27 7.76
C ARG A 127 -9.56 10.28 7.03
N ASN A 128 -9.99 9.03 6.89
CA ASN A 128 -9.27 8.00 6.13
C ASN A 128 -9.59 8.02 4.63
N LEU A 129 -10.57 8.81 4.23
CA LEU A 129 -11.09 8.80 2.87
C LEU A 129 -10.40 9.84 2.00
N ILE A 130 -10.13 9.45 0.78
CA ILE A 130 -9.62 10.30 -0.29
C ILE A 130 -10.60 10.20 -1.44
N LYS A 131 -11.19 11.32 -1.85
CA LYS A 131 -12.09 11.35 -3.00
C LYS A 131 -11.29 11.12 -4.27
N ILE A 132 -11.76 10.19 -5.11
CA ILE A 132 -11.12 9.90 -6.39
C ILE A 132 -11.92 10.52 -7.54
N PRO A 133 -11.25 11.15 -8.52
CA PRO A 133 -11.87 11.67 -9.73
C PRO A 133 -12.56 10.56 -10.55
N ASP A 134 -13.51 10.94 -11.39
CA ASP A 134 -14.26 9.97 -12.20
C ASP A 134 -13.39 9.26 -13.25
N GLU A 135 -12.31 9.92 -13.68
CA GLU A 135 -11.33 9.39 -14.64
C GLU A 135 -10.43 8.29 -14.05
N ILE A 136 -10.33 8.21 -12.73
CA ILE A 136 -9.51 7.18 -12.05
C ILE A 136 -10.38 5.95 -11.80
N SER A 137 -9.95 4.79 -12.29
CA SER A 137 -10.66 3.52 -12.03
C SER A 137 -10.54 3.10 -10.56
N TYR A 138 -11.42 2.21 -10.10
CA TYR A 138 -11.31 1.66 -8.75
C TYR A 138 -10.04 0.81 -8.58
N GLU A 139 -9.59 0.12 -9.63
CA GLU A 139 -8.34 -0.63 -9.63
C GLU A 139 -7.14 0.27 -9.40
N THR A 140 -7.05 1.37 -10.14
CA THR A 140 -5.98 2.37 -9.97
C THR A 140 -6.05 3.01 -8.57
N ALA A 141 -7.26 3.32 -8.10
CA ALA A 141 -7.45 3.91 -6.78
C ALA A 141 -7.12 2.96 -5.63
N ALA A 142 -7.35 1.65 -5.78
CA ALA A 142 -6.97 0.65 -4.78
C ALA A 142 -5.44 0.54 -4.63
N ALA A 143 -4.68 0.82 -5.70
CA ALA A 143 -3.23 0.85 -5.67
C ALA A 143 -2.64 2.12 -5.00
N LEU A 144 -3.46 3.09 -4.59
CA LEU A 144 -2.97 4.34 -4.00
C LEU A 144 -2.12 4.11 -2.76
N GLU A 145 -2.52 3.16 -1.90
CA GLU A 145 -1.75 2.84 -0.69
C GLU A 145 -0.34 2.36 -1.02
N PRO A 146 -0.11 1.27 -1.79
CA PRO A 146 1.23 0.83 -2.12
C PRO A 146 2.02 1.84 -2.97
N VAL A 147 1.38 2.65 -3.80
CA VAL A 147 2.01 3.77 -4.50
C VAL A 147 2.58 4.78 -3.50
N CYS A 148 1.82 5.13 -2.46
CA CYS A 148 2.28 6.06 -1.42
C CYS A 148 3.42 5.45 -0.57
N ILE A 149 3.41 4.14 -0.29
CA ILE A 149 4.51 3.46 0.40
C ILE A 149 5.81 3.60 -0.39
N ALA A 150 5.78 3.29 -1.68
CA ALA A 150 6.95 3.43 -2.56
C ALA A 150 7.45 4.88 -2.64
N GLY A 151 6.53 5.84 -2.83
CA GLY A 151 6.85 7.27 -2.86
C GLY A 151 7.45 7.76 -1.54
N HIS A 152 6.93 7.30 -0.41
CA HIS A 152 7.48 7.62 0.92
C HIS A 152 8.92 7.10 1.07
N GLY A 153 9.23 5.91 0.55
CA GLY A 153 10.59 5.37 0.52
C GLY A 153 11.57 6.33 -0.19
N LEU A 154 11.22 6.75 -1.40
CA LEU A 154 12.04 7.70 -2.19
C LEU A 154 12.15 9.07 -1.49
N PHE A 155 11.06 9.59 -0.93
CA PHE A 155 11.08 10.84 -0.19
C PHE A 155 11.99 10.75 1.06
N ARG A 156 11.94 9.62 1.78
CA ARG A 156 12.77 9.40 2.98
C ARG A 156 14.24 9.15 2.66
N SER A 157 14.57 8.68 1.46
CA SER A 157 15.95 8.52 1.00
C SER A 157 16.60 9.84 0.57
N GLU A 158 15.84 10.95 0.61
CA GLU A 158 16.27 12.27 0.16
C GLU A 158 16.67 12.32 -1.32
N ALA A 159 15.97 11.53 -2.15
CA ALA A 159 16.20 11.44 -3.59
C ALA A 159 16.20 12.81 -4.27
N LYS A 160 17.17 13.01 -5.16
CA LYS A 160 17.40 14.27 -5.87
C LYS A 160 17.37 14.05 -7.38
N VAL A 161 17.13 15.12 -8.11
CA VAL A 161 17.32 15.14 -9.55
C VAL A 161 18.80 14.83 -9.87
N GLY A 162 19.00 13.88 -10.77
CA GLY A 162 20.34 13.45 -11.19
C GLY A 162 20.81 12.15 -10.54
N ASP A 163 20.20 11.70 -9.47
CA ASP A 163 20.61 10.50 -8.74
C ASP A 163 20.54 9.23 -9.61
N THR A 164 21.44 8.30 -9.29
CA THR A 164 21.38 6.90 -9.71
C THR A 164 20.65 6.11 -8.64
N VAL A 165 19.51 5.50 -9.01
CA VAL A 165 18.67 4.72 -8.09
C VAL A 165 18.74 3.24 -8.46
N VAL A 166 19.03 2.40 -7.48
CA VAL A 166 18.91 0.93 -7.59
C VAL A 166 17.68 0.48 -6.84
N VAL A 167 16.85 -0.35 -7.49
CA VAL A 167 15.67 -0.97 -6.88
C VAL A 167 15.91 -2.48 -6.78
N LEU A 168 16.00 -2.99 -5.57
CA LEU A 168 16.18 -4.41 -5.26
C LEU A 168 14.82 -5.08 -5.06
N GLY A 169 14.45 -5.96 -5.98
CA GLY A 169 13.15 -6.60 -6.02
C GLY A 169 12.12 -5.77 -6.80
N THR A 170 11.67 -6.30 -7.94
CA THR A 170 10.67 -5.67 -8.81
C THR A 170 9.28 -6.26 -8.60
N GLY A 171 8.89 -6.43 -7.31
CA GLY A 171 7.51 -6.64 -6.90
C GLY A 171 6.71 -5.32 -6.97
N THR A 172 5.50 -5.32 -6.45
CA THR A 172 4.58 -4.17 -6.50
C THR A 172 5.25 -2.88 -6.00
N ILE A 173 5.90 -2.90 -4.84
CA ILE A 173 6.58 -1.72 -4.28
C ILE A 173 7.77 -1.31 -5.16
N GLY A 174 8.59 -2.26 -5.61
CA GLY A 174 9.73 -1.95 -6.47
C GLY A 174 9.31 -1.33 -7.81
N LEU A 175 8.26 -1.85 -8.44
CA LEU A 175 7.73 -1.29 -9.69
C LEU A 175 7.18 0.13 -9.50
N PHE A 176 6.52 0.43 -8.38
CA PHE A 176 6.14 1.80 -8.05
C PHE A 176 7.34 2.68 -7.71
N SER A 177 8.37 2.12 -7.04
CA SER A 177 9.60 2.87 -6.75
C SER A 177 10.35 3.28 -8.01
N ILE A 178 10.38 2.44 -9.04
CA ILE A 178 10.95 2.77 -10.36
C ILE A 178 10.22 3.98 -10.97
N GLN A 179 8.89 3.96 -10.97
CA GLN A 179 8.09 5.08 -11.50
C GLN A 179 8.28 6.35 -10.68
N TRP A 180 8.32 6.26 -9.37
CA TRP A 180 8.63 7.40 -8.50
C TRP A 180 10.04 7.93 -8.72
N ALA A 181 11.07 7.07 -8.86
CA ALA A 181 12.43 7.50 -9.17
C ALA A 181 12.47 8.34 -10.45
N LYS A 182 11.73 7.93 -11.48
CA LYS A 182 11.58 8.70 -12.72
C LYS A 182 10.92 10.06 -12.49
N ILE A 183 9.85 10.12 -11.68
CA ILE A 183 9.16 11.37 -11.32
C ILE A 183 10.09 12.30 -10.52
N PHE A 184 10.93 11.77 -9.62
CA PHE A 184 11.93 12.53 -8.87
C PHE A 184 13.08 13.04 -9.74
N GLY A 185 13.19 12.58 -11.00
CA GLY A 185 14.21 13.03 -11.94
C GLY A 185 15.53 12.29 -11.83
N SER A 186 15.50 11.03 -11.37
CA SER A 186 16.68 10.16 -11.42
C SER A 186 17.16 9.99 -12.85
N THR A 187 18.47 10.04 -13.06
CA THR A 187 19.09 9.95 -14.40
C THR A 187 19.47 8.53 -14.80
N LYS A 188 19.53 7.64 -13.82
CA LYS A 188 19.80 6.21 -14.04
C LYS A 188 19.00 5.39 -13.03
N ILE A 189 18.15 4.49 -13.53
CA ILE A 189 17.31 3.61 -12.72
C ILE A 189 17.68 2.16 -13.04
N ILE A 190 18.24 1.46 -12.06
CA ILE A 190 18.69 0.08 -12.20
C ILE A 190 17.74 -0.83 -11.40
N ALA A 191 17.03 -1.71 -12.09
CA ALA A 191 16.14 -2.70 -11.49
C ALA A 191 16.86 -4.04 -11.33
N VAL A 192 16.70 -4.65 -10.17
CA VAL A 192 17.30 -5.95 -9.85
C VAL A 192 16.22 -6.91 -9.37
N ASP A 193 16.13 -8.09 -9.98
CA ASP A 193 15.27 -9.19 -9.53
C ASP A 193 15.90 -10.53 -9.93
N VAL A 194 15.30 -11.63 -9.54
CA VAL A 194 15.68 -13.00 -9.92
C VAL A 194 14.75 -13.61 -10.97
N PHE A 195 13.74 -12.88 -11.43
CA PHE A 195 12.75 -13.30 -12.39
C PHE A 195 12.72 -12.35 -13.59
N ASP A 196 12.98 -12.90 -14.78
CA ASP A 196 13.06 -12.09 -16.00
C ASP A 196 11.73 -11.42 -16.35
N GLU A 197 10.60 -12.09 -16.14
CA GLU A 197 9.27 -11.52 -16.42
C GLU A 197 9.00 -10.24 -15.60
N LYS A 198 9.55 -10.18 -14.38
CA LYS A 198 9.45 -8.97 -13.54
C LYS A 198 10.40 -7.86 -14.00
N LEU A 199 11.57 -8.24 -14.49
CA LEU A 199 12.54 -7.31 -15.07
C LEU A 199 12.03 -6.70 -16.38
N ASP A 200 11.34 -7.48 -17.21
CA ASP A 200 10.69 -7.00 -18.42
C ASP A 200 9.66 -5.91 -18.10
N LEU A 201 8.78 -6.17 -17.11
CA LEU A 201 7.81 -5.20 -16.65
C LEU A 201 8.49 -3.96 -16.02
N ALA A 202 9.57 -4.15 -15.26
CA ALA A 202 10.35 -3.05 -14.69
C ALA A 202 10.91 -2.12 -15.80
N LYS A 203 11.38 -2.70 -16.89
CA LYS A 203 11.85 -1.97 -18.06
C LYS A 203 10.74 -1.17 -18.74
N GLU A 204 9.57 -1.78 -18.94
CA GLU A 204 8.40 -1.08 -19.50
C GLU A 204 7.96 0.10 -18.61
N LEU A 205 8.09 -0.03 -17.30
CA LEU A 205 7.71 1.00 -16.33
C LEU A 205 8.78 2.05 -16.07
N GLY A 206 9.96 1.93 -16.72
CA GLY A 206 10.93 3.01 -16.76
C GLY A 206 12.28 2.72 -16.12
N ALA A 207 12.62 1.47 -15.83
CA ALA A 207 14.00 1.10 -15.50
C ALA A 207 14.87 1.21 -16.75
N ASP A 208 16.01 1.87 -16.64
CA ASP A 208 16.98 2.02 -17.72
C ASP A 208 17.77 0.72 -17.92
N ILE A 209 18.11 0.05 -16.82
CA ILE A 209 18.91 -1.17 -16.80
C ILE A 209 18.23 -2.19 -15.90
N CYS A 210 18.18 -3.44 -16.36
CA CYS A 210 17.67 -4.59 -15.60
C CYS A 210 18.77 -5.62 -15.39
N ILE A 211 18.91 -6.11 -14.17
CA ILE A 211 19.95 -7.08 -13.77
C ILE A 211 19.29 -8.31 -13.13
N ASN A 212 19.49 -9.48 -13.73
CA ASN A 212 19.08 -10.73 -13.10
C ASN A 212 20.15 -11.16 -12.08
N ALA A 213 19.76 -11.18 -10.79
CA ALA A 213 20.65 -11.50 -9.68
C ALA A 213 21.13 -12.96 -9.63
N LYS A 214 20.53 -13.86 -10.41
CA LYS A 214 21.00 -15.24 -10.58
C LYS A 214 22.20 -15.35 -11.52
N GLU A 215 22.34 -14.39 -12.42
CA GLU A 215 23.30 -14.43 -13.52
C GLU A 215 24.56 -13.58 -13.26
N LYS A 216 24.42 -12.55 -12.40
CA LYS A 216 25.48 -11.57 -12.19
C LYS A 216 25.69 -11.25 -10.72
N ASN A 217 26.94 -10.91 -10.38
CA ASN A 217 27.25 -10.27 -9.11
C ASN A 217 26.72 -8.82 -9.13
N ILE A 218 25.70 -8.56 -8.34
CA ILE A 218 24.98 -7.29 -8.32
C ILE A 218 25.92 -6.13 -8.00
N VAL A 219 26.77 -6.27 -6.97
CA VAL A 219 27.66 -5.20 -6.50
C VAL A 219 28.69 -4.84 -7.57
N GLU A 220 29.30 -5.85 -8.21
CA GLU A 220 30.26 -5.63 -9.28
C GLU A 220 29.61 -4.98 -10.51
N GLU A 221 28.43 -5.46 -10.88
CA GLU A 221 27.73 -4.92 -12.04
C GLU A 221 27.26 -3.48 -11.81
N ILE A 222 26.72 -3.15 -10.62
CA ILE A 222 26.34 -1.77 -10.27
C ILE A 222 27.57 -0.86 -10.32
N LYS A 223 28.71 -1.26 -9.72
CA LYS A 223 29.95 -0.48 -9.78
C LYS A 223 30.44 -0.27 -11.21
N ARG A 224 30.35 -1.31 -12.06
CA ARG A 224 30.71 -1.20 -13.48
C ARG A 224 29.84 -0.19 -14.24
N LEU A 225 28.54 -0.14 -13.90
CA LEU A 225 27.56 0.75 -14.52
C LEU A 225 27.61 2.19 -13.99
N THR A 226 28.35 2.42 -12.92
CA THR A 226 28.46 3.72 -12.24
C THR A 226 29.92 4.18 -12.10
N ASP A 227 30.82 3.71 -12.99
CA ASP A 227 32.22 4.09 -13.05
C ASP A 227 32.98 3.90 -11.70
N GLY A 228 32.50 2.98 -10.86
CA GLY A 228 33.07 2.64 -9.56
C GLY A 228 32.38 3.28 -8.36
N ASP A 229 31.59 4.33 -8.55
CA ASP A 229 30.99 5.12 -7.46
C ASP A 229 29.86 4.36 -6.73
N GLY A 230 29.11 3.53 -7.45
CA GLY A 230 27.91 2.86 -6.91
C GLY A 230 26.65 3.67 -7.15
N ALA A 231 25.58 3.37 -6.43
CA ALA A 231 24.32 4.07 -6.52
C ALA A 231 24.21 5.14 -5.43
N ASP A 232 23.57 6.27 -5.74
CA ASP A 232 23.25 7.31 -4.76
C ASP A 232 22.16 6.81 -3.79
N ILE A 233 21.20 6.02 -4.31
CA ILE A 233 20.08 5.50 -3.55
C ILE A 233 19.86 4.03 -3.87
N VAL A 234 19.57 3.25 -2.83
CA VAL A 234 19.11 1.87 -2.94
C VAL A 234 17.78 1.73 -2.23
N ILE A 235 16.77 1.23 -2.94
CA ILE A 235 15.45 0.91 -2.42
C ILE A 235 15.29 -0.61 -2.43
N GLU A 236 14.90 -1.17 -1.28
CA GLU A 236 14.62 -2.60 -1.09
C GLU A 236 13.15 -2.82 -0.72
#